data_91f3a2222f5724ad3519d33187ebe681
#
_entry.id   91f3a2222f5724ad3519d33187ebe681
#
_cell.length_a   1.000
_cell.length_b   1.000
_cell.length_c   1.000
_cell.angle_alpha   90.00
_cell.angle_beta   90.00
_cell.angle_gamma   90.00
#
_symmetry.space_group_name_H-M   'P 1'
#
loop_
_entity.id
_entity.type
_entity.pdbx_description
1 polymer ?
#
loop_
_entity_poly.entity_id
_entity_poly.type
_entity_poly.pdbx_seq_one_letter_code
_entity_poly.pdbx_strand_id
1 'polypeptide(L)'
;AAFEVGADYIYQAKLVNSELIGFPDFLKKVATPSNFGDYSYEVIDIKRSKEPKQENITQLLLYTFLLSEIQGTLPENIIVINGKSHKENIFKVSDFYQAFLETKNSFLEYALSLEHKTNEELKSILLDECEYNSKNSDKPCDTVPHELDLINVVELTKKQRKKLQPLAANLKELTKLEPIKI
;
A
#
# COMPACT_ATOMS: atom_id res chain seq x y z
N ALA A 1 24.85 0.71 -7.68
CA ALA A 1 23.41 0.35 -7.65
C ALA A 1 22.73 0.66 -9.00
N ALA A 2 21.47 0.19 -9.25
CA ALA A 2 20.80 0.40 -10.54
C ALA A 2 20.58 1.90 -10.86
N PHE A 3 20.37 2.72 -9.86
CA PHE A 3 20.28 4.18 -9.99
C PHE A 3 21.57 4.81 -10.52
N GLU A 4 22.72 4.40 -10.02
CA GLU A 4 24.03 4.98 -10.39
C GLU A 4 24.46 4.63 -11.82
N VAL A 5 24.09 3.46 -12.31
CA VAL A 5 24.40 3.04 -13.69
C VAL A 5 23.39 3.60 -14.72
N GLY A 6 22.36 4.30 -14.23
CA GLY A 6 21.36 4.92 -15.11
C GLY A 6 20.57 3.93 -15.95
N ALA A 7 20.15 2.80 -15.37
CA ALA A 7 19.35 1.79 -16.04
C ALA A 7 18.05 2.41 -16.58
N ASP A 8 17.62 2.06 -17.79
CA ASP A 8 16.40 2.62 -18.40
C ASP A 8 15.14 2.27 -17.62
N TYR A 9 15.12 1.08 -17.02
CA TYR A 9 14.06 0.61 -16.10
C TYR A 9 14.65 -0.08 -14.89
N ILE A 10 14.07 0.16 -13.72
CA ILE A 10 14.39 -0.54 -12.47
C ILE A 10 13.12 -1.26 -11.99
N TYR A 11 13.20 -2.58 -11.83
CA TYR A 11 12.10 -3.42 -11.37
C TYR A 11 12.12 -3.54 -9.85
N GLN A 12 10.95 -3.34 -9.21
CA GLN A 12 10.73 -3.48 -7.77
C GLN A 12 11.81 -2.84 -6.88
N ALA A 13 12.13 -1.60 -7.18
CA ALA A 13 13.06 -0.83 -6.36
C ALA A 13 12.53 -0.70 -4.93
N LYS A 14 13.39 -0.94 -3.95
CA LYS A 14 13.08 -0.63 -2.55
C LYS A 14 13.32 0.86 -2.32
N LEU A 15 12.26 1.62 -2.10
CA LEU A 15 12.31 3.02 -1.69
C LEU A 15 11.98 3.10 -0.20
N VAL A 16 12.81 3.78 0.58
CA VAL A 16 12.66 3.83 2.04
C VAL A 16 13.21 5.13 2.59
N ASN A 17 12.50 5.68 3.59
CA ASN A 17 13.00 6.71 4.48
C ASN A 17 12.79 6.29 5.95
N SER A 18 12.86 7.22 6.90
CA SER A 18 12.70 6.93 8.34
C SER A 18 11.30 6.43 8.73
N GLU A 19 10.27 6.74 7.96
CA GLU A 19 8.86 6.54 8.33
C GLU A 19 8.13 5.59 7.37
N LEU A 20 8.55 5.54 6.10
CA LEU A 20 7.80 4.92 5.03
C LEU A 20 8.67 4.01 4.18
N ILE A 21 8.05 2.98 3.62
CA ILE A 21 8.67 2.06 2.68
C ILE A 21 7.74 1.84 1.48
N GLY A 22 8.31 1.72 0.29
CA GLY A 22 7.57 1.45 -0.93
C GLY A 22 8.32 0.56 -1.91
N PHE A 23 7.56 -0.18 -2.73
CA PHE A 23 8.08 -1.07 -3.76
C PHE A 23 7.30 -0.83 -5.05
N PRO A 24 7.65 0.20 -5.85
CA PRO A 24 7.04 0.40 -7.16
C PRO A 24 7.31 -0.78 -8.09
N ASP A 25 6.36 -1.11 -8.96
CA ASP A 25 6.58 -2.17 -9.95
C ASP A 25 7.77 -1.83 -10.85
N PHE A 26 7.82 -0.61 -11.36
CA PHE A 26 8.95 -0.12 -12.15
C PHE A 26 9.24 1.36 -11.89
N LEU A 27 10.51 1.71 -12.03
CA LEU A 27 10.96 3.08 -12.23
C LEU A 27 11.47 3.22 -13.66
N LYS A 28 11.01 4.26 -14.36
CA LYS A 28 11.41 4.59 -15.74
C LYS A 28 12.33 5.79 -15.76
N LYS A 29 13.47 5.66 -16.40
CA LYS A 29 14.41 6.76 -16.60
C LYS A 29 13.82 7.84 -17.51
N VAL A 30 14.00 9.09 -17.12
CA VAL A 30 13.61 10.28 -17.88
C VAL A 30 14.75 11.29 -17.94
N ALA A 31 14.78 12.14 -18.98
CA ALA A 31 15.84 13.10 -19.21
C ALA A 31 15.62 14.41 -18.39
N THR A 32 15.37 14.26 -17.10
CA THR A 32 15.24 15.37 -16.15
C THR A 32 16.40 15.31 -15.17
N PRO A 33 17.23 16.37 -15.03
CA PRO A 33 18.37 16.38 -14.11
C PRO A 33 17.96 16.08 -12.67
N SER A 34 18.81 15.37 -11.94
CA SER A 34 18.62 14.98 -10.54
C SER A 34 19.97 14.79 -9.83
N ASN A 35 19.96 14.27 -8.61
CA ASN A 35 21.17 13.85 -7.89
C ASN A 35 21.95 12.74 -8.63
N PHE A 36 21.34 12.07 -9.61
CA PHE A 36 21.99 11.02 -10.42
C PHE A 36 22.73 11.57 -11.66
N GLY A 37 22.58 12.84 -11.99
CA GLY A 37 23.14 13.49 -13.17
C GLY A 37 22.05 14.05 -14.10
N ASP A 38 22.20 13.89 -15.41
CA ASP A 38 21.27 14.43 -16.43
C ASP A 38 19.97 13.62 -16.58
N TYR A 39 19.65 12.80 -15.63
CA TYR A 39 18.44 11.96 -15.64
C TYR A 39 17.83 11.83 -14.24
N SER A 40 16.58 11.43 -14.22
CA SER A 40 15.84 11.04 -13.04
C SER A 40 14.93 9.85 -13.35
N TYR A 41 14.05 9.49 -12.44
CA TYR A 41 13.09 8.41 -12.62
C TYR A 41 11.68 8.85 -12.34
N GLU A 42 10.73 8.23 -13.04
CA GLU A 42 9.28 8.30 -12.79
C GLU A 42 8.75 6.94 -12.40
N VAL A 43 7.67 6.93 -11.61
CA VAL A 43 7.06 5.72 -11.08
C VAL A 43 6.06 5.14 -12.08
N ILE A 44 6.18 3.84 -12.34
CA ILE A 44 5.21 3.05 -13.10
C ILE A 44 4.66 1.94 -12.22
N ASP A 45 3.35 1.73 -12.29
CA ASP A 45 2.69 0.62 -11.62
C ASP A 45 1.69 -0.07 -12.55
N ILE A 46 1.58 -1.41 -12.44
CA ILE A 46 0.74 -2.23 -13.30
C ILE A 46 -0.49 -2.69 -12.54
N LYS A 47 -1.68 -2.32 -12.98
CA LYS A 47 -2.94 -2.67 -12.33
C LYS A 47 -3.81 -3.57 -13.21
N ARG A 48 -4.42 -4.58 -12.57
CA ARG A 48 -5.37 -5.50 -13.26
C ARG A 48 -6.72 -4.85 -13.54
N SER A 49 -7.05 -3.73 -12.88
CA SER A 49 -8.30 -3.00 -13.08
C SER A 49 -8.41 -2.41 -14.49
N LYS A 50 -9.64 -2.21 -14.97
CA LYS A 50 -9.88 -1.56 -16.28
C LYS A 50 -9.53 -0.08 -16.26
N GLU A 51 -9.79 0.59 -15.15
CA GLU A 51 -9.51 2.01 -14.95
C GLU A 51 -8.68 2.20 -13.68
N PRO A 52 -7.78 3.20 -13.64
CA PRO A 52 -7.09 3.58 -12.43
C PRO A 52 -8.09 4.07 -11.36
N LYS A 53 -7.87 3.67 -10.12
CA LYS A 53 -8.65 4.12 -8.97
C LYS A 53 -7.85 5.13 -8.17
N GLN A 54 -8.55 5.91 -7.33
CA GLN A 54 -7.91 6.90 -6.47
C GLN A 54 -6.83 6.27 -5.57
N GLU A 55 -7.07 5.07 -5.03
CA GLU A 55 -6.10 4.37 -4.18
C GLU A 55 -4.80 4.05 -4.96
N ASN A 56 -4.91 3.78 -6.27
CA ASN A 56 -3.73 3.56 -7.10
C ASN A 56 -2.90 4.83 -7.24
N ILE A 57 -3.55 5.97 -7.45
CA ILE A 57 -2.87 7.28 -7.56
C ILE A 57 -2.17 7.60 -6.24
N THR A 58 -2.86 7.45 -5.10
CA THR A 58 -2.28 7.69 -3.78
C THR A 58 -1.06 6.80 -3.51
N GLN A 59 -1.11 5.53 -3.90
CA GLN A 59 0.02 4.61 -3.79
C GLN A 59 1.23 5.07 -4.62
N LEU A 60 0.99 5.48 -5.87
CA LEU A 60 2.08 5.96 -6.72
C LEU A 60 2.67 7.29 -6.21
N LEU A 61 1.84 8.16 -5.64
CA LEU A 61 2.31 9.40 -5.02
C LEU A 61 3.19 9.12 -3.80
N LEU A 62 2.90 8.08 -3.01
CA LEU A 62 3.78 7.63 -1.94
C LEU A 62 5.16 7.21 -2.47
N TYR A 63 5.19 6.41 -3.54
CA TYR A 63 6.45 6.02 -4.17
C TYR A 63 7.18 7.20 -4.78
N THR A 64 6.45 8.14 -5.38
CA THR A 64 6.98 9.38 -5.94
C THR A 64 7.60 10.27 -4.86
N PHE A 65 6.95 10.38 -3.70
CA PHE A 65 7.48 11.09 -2.53
C PHE A 65 8.82 10.49 -2.07
N LEU A 66 8.87 9.19 -1.83
CA LEU A 66 10.09 8.48 -1.43
C LEU A 66 11.21 8.61 -2.49
N LEU A 67 10.84 8.51 -3.77
CA LEU A 67 11.78 8.65 -4.89
C LEU A 67 12.34 10.06 -4.96
N SER A 68 11.51 11.08 -4.73
CA SER A 68 11.94 12.49 -4.77
C SER A 68 12.98 12.82 -3.70
N GLU A 69 12.90 12.19 -2.52
CA GLU A 69 13.92 12.36 -1.48
C GLU A 69 15.27 11.74 -1.89
N ILE A 70 15.26 10.62 -2.62
CA ILE A 70 16.46 9.95 -3.09
C ILE A 70 17.13 10.72 -4.23
N GLN A 71 16.32 11.15 -5.22
CA GLN A 71 16.83 11.78 -6.44
C GLN A 71 16.93 13.31 -6.38
N GLY A 72 16.40 13.94 -5.31
CA GLY A 72 16.47 15.40 -5.09
C GLY A 72 15.59 16.21 -6.04
N THR A 73 14.72 15.57 -6.82
CA THR A 73 13.77 16.23 -7.72
C THR A 73 12.44 15.48 -7.72
N LEU A 74 11.33 16.23 -7.79
CA LEU A 74 10.01 15.66 -7.85
C LEU A 74 9.73 15.18 -9.27
N PRO A 75 9.35 13.90 -9.49
CA PRO A 75 8.89 13.41 -10.78
C PRO A 75 7.74 14.24 -11.36
N GLU A 76 7.72 14.46 -12.65
CA GLU A 76 6.64 15.21 -13.29
C GLU A 76 5.37 14.37 -13.39
N ASN A 77 5.53 13.07 -13.68
CA ASN A 77 4.41 12.18 -13.93
C ASN A 77 4.49 10.91 -13.09
N ILE A 78 3.33 10.31 -12.90
CA ILE A 78 3.14 8.91 -12.49
C ILE A 78 2.38 8.17 -13.58
N ILE A 79 2.69 6.89 -13.78
CA ILE A 79 2.16 6.11 -14.89
C ILE A 79 1.49 4.85 -14.35
N VAL A 80 0.20 4.67 -14.66
CA VAL A 80 -0.55 3.45 -14.38
C VAL A 80 -0.77 2.69 -15.68
N ILE A 81 -0.21 1.49 -15.79
CA ILE A 81 -0.41 0.61 -16.94
C ILE A 81 -1.54 -0.36 -16.63
N ASN A 82 -2.55 -0.40 -17.49
CA ASN A 82 -3.61 -1.37 -17.40
C ASN A 82 -3.12 -2.73 -17.93
N GLY A 83 -3.03 -3.74 -17.07
CA GLY A 83 -2.47 -5.05 -17.41
C GLY A 83 -3.25 -5.87 -18.44
N LYS A 84 -4.51 -5.51 -18.74
CA LYS A 84 -5.32 -6.18 -19.78
C LYS A 84 -5.23 -5.49 -21.14
N SER A 85 -5.33 -4.17 -21.15
CA SER A 85 -5.34 -3.36 -22.38
C SER A 85 -3.98 -2.82 -22.75
N HIS A 86 -3.00 -2.92 -21.86
CA HIS A 86 -1.68 -2.30 -21.95
C HIS A 86 -1.73 -0.77 -22.13
N LYS A 87 -2.89 -0.15 -21.83
CA LYS A 87 -3.06 1.29 -21.92
C LYS A 87 -2.27 1.95 -20.78
N GLU A 88 -1.45 2.91 -21.16
CA GLU A 88 -0.78 3.81 -20.22
C GLU A 88 -1.73 4.97 -19.87
N ASN A 89 -1.90 5.21 -18.56
CA ASN A 89 -2.60 6.38 -18.04
C ASN A 89 -1.56 7.22 -17.29
N ILE A 90 -1.27 8.38 -17.83
CA ILE A 90 -0.27 9.31 -17.31
C ILE A 90 -0.98 10.40 -16.52
N PHE A 91 -0.55 10.65 -15.29
CA PHE A 91 -1.08 11.68 -14.42
C PHE A 91 0.03 12.62 -14.00
N LYS A 92 -0.23 13.93 -14.02
CA LYS A 92 0.72 14.91 -13.51
C LYS A 92 0.73 14.87 -11.98
N VAL A 93 1.93 14.76 -11.43
CA VAL A 93 2.12 14.75 -9.97
C VAL A 93 1.60 16.03 -9.35
N SER A 94 1.83 17.18 -9.99
CA SER A 94 1.39 18.50 -9.53
C SER A 94 -0.11 18.57 -9.20
N ASP A 95 -0.95 17.81 -9.89
CA ASP A 95 -2.41 17.88 -9.76
C ASP A 95 -2.90 17.22 -8.45
N PHE A 96 -2.09 16.37 -7.84
CA PHE A 96 -2.48 15.54 -6.69
C PHE A 96 -1.55 15.68 -5.49
N TYR A 97 -0.34 16.19 -5.69
CA TYR A 97 0.74 16.08 -4.70
C TYR A 97 0.45 16.82 -3.41
N GLN A 98 -0.18 18.00 -3.48
CA GLN A 98 -0.53 18.76 -2.28
C GLN A 98 -1.55 18.02 -1.41
N ALA A 99 -2.61 17.49 -2.01
CA ALA A 99 -3.61 16.71 -1.30
C ALA A 99 -3.03 15.39 -0.73
N PHE A 100 -2.07 14.79 -1.45
CA PHE A 100 -1.33 13.64 -0.96
C PHE A 100 -0.51 14.00 0.29
N LEU A 101 0.24 15.11 0.28
CA LEU A 101 1.05 15.53 1.44
C LEU A 101 0.17 15.76 2.68
N GLU A 102 -0.97 16.40 2.52
CA GLU A 102 -1.94 16.61 3.61
C GLU A 102 -2.43 15.27 4.18
N THR A 103 -2.82 14.35 3.30
CA THR A 103 -3.28 13.01 3.70
C THR A 103 -2.16 12.22 4.38
N LYS A 104 -0.94 12.24 3.82
CA LYS A 104 0.24 11.58 4.40
C LYS A 104 0.55 12.11 5.80
N ASN A 105 0.55 13.43 5.97
CA ASN A 105 0.85 14.03 7.26
C ASN A 105 -0.21 13.67 8.31
N SER A 106 -1.50 13.77 7.96
CA SER A 106 -2.59 13.37 8.84
C SER A 106 -2.51 11.89 9.21
N PHE A 107 -2.12 11.02 8.27
CA PHE A 107 -1.91 9.59 8.53
C PHE A 107 -0.74 9.36 9.50
N LEU A 108 0.39 10.03 9.32
CA LEU A 108 1.54 9.88 10.19
C LEU A 108 1.25 10.41 11.60
N GLU A 109 0.58 11.55 11.72
CA GLU A 109 0.12 12.08 13.01
C GLU A 109 -0.80 11.10 13.73
N TYR A 110 -1.77 10.52 13.00
CA TYR A 110 -2.65 9.50 13.54
C TYR A 110 -1.86 8.25 13.96
N ALA A 111 -0.96 7.74 13.14
CA ALA A 111 -0.13 6.57 13.45
C ALA A 111 0.72 6.80 14.71
N LEU A 112 1.37 7.95 14.82
CA LEU A 112 2.13 8.35 16.02
C LEU A 112 1.24 8.45 17.26
N SER A 113 0.00 8.93 17.11
CA SER A 113 -0.95 8.99 18.22
C SER A 113 -1.32 7.62 18.77
N LEU A 114 -1.16 6.55 17.98
CA LEU A 114 -1.45 5.18 18.41
C LEU A 114 -0.31 4.55 19.19
N GLU A 115 0.94 4.98 19.00
CA GLU A 115 2.13 4.40 19.67
C GLU A 115 2.07 4.52 21.20
N HIS A 116 1.37 5.52 21.72
CA HIS A 116 1.24 5.78 23.14
C HIS A 116 -0.06 5.25 23.75
N LYS A 117 -0.91 4.56 22.96
CA LYS A 117 -2.17 4.03 23.42
C LYS A 117 -2.01 2.67 24.08
N THR A 118 -2.76 2.44 25.13
CA THR A 118 -2.87 1.13 25.77
C THR A 118 -3.60 0.13 24.87
N ASN A 119 -3.41 -1.15 25.12
CA ASN A 119 -4.14 -2.21 24.39
C ASN A 119 -5.67 -2.08 24.50
N GLU A 120 -6.17 -1.53 25.60
CA GLU A 120 -7.62 -1.31 25.79
C GLU A 120 -8.13 -0.15 24.94
N GLU A 121 -7.39 0.94 24.84
CA GLU A 121 -7.70 2.07 23.96
C GLU A 121 -7.64 1.67 22.48
N LEU A 122 -6.64 0.87 22.08
CA LEU A 122 -6.53 0.33 20.73
C LEU A 122 -7.71 -0.59 20.39
N LYS A 123 -8.15 -1.43 21.35
CA LYS A 123 -9.34 -2.25 21.18
C LYS A 123 -10.60 -1.42 20.99
N SER A 124 -10.74 -0.31 21.73
CA SER A 124 -11.89 0.61 21.57
C SER A 124 -11.93 1.22 20.16
N ILE A 125 -10.79 1.68 19.63
CA ILE A 125 -10.69 2.22 18.28
C ILE A 125 -11.07 1.16 17.22
N LEU A 126 -10.59 -0.08 17.38
CA LEU A 126 -10.94 -1.19 16.50
C LEU A 126 -12.43 -1.54 16.55
N LEU A 127 -13.08 -1.38 17.71
CA LEU A 127 -14.52 -1.55 17.85
C LEU A 127 -15.30 -0.48 17.10
N ASP A 128 -14.91 0.79 17.22
CA ASP A 128 -15.53 1.91 16.49
C ASP A 128 -15.41 1.72 14.97
N GLU A 129 -14.27 1.28 14.47
CA GLU A 129 -14.08 0.92 13.06
C GLU A 129 -14.92 -0.30 12.65
N CYS A 130 -15.07 -1.28 13.55
CA CYS A 130 -15.92 -2.45 13.32
C CYS A 130 -17.40 -2.06 13.23
N GLU A 131 -17.88 -1.15 14.07
CA GLU A 131 -19.25 -0.61 14.00
C GLU A 131 -19.49 0.19 12.72
N TYR A 132 -18.52 1.00 12.28
CA TYR A 132 -18.60 1.71 11.03
C TYR A 132 -18.71 0.77 9.83
N ASN A 133 -17.92 -0.29 9.80
CA ASN A 133 -17.96 -1.30 8.75
C ASN A 133 -19.22 -2.19 8.83
N SER A 134 -19.80 -2.39 10.02
CA SER A 134 -21.02 -3.17 10.20
C SER A 134 -22.29 -2.46 9.72
N LYS A 135 -22.33 -1.12 9.77
CA LYS A 135 -23.42 -0.31 9.18
C LYS A 135 -23.52 -0.45 7.66
N ASN A 136 -22.45 -0.91 7.02
CA ASN A 136 -22.36 -1.15 5.57
C ASN A 136 -22.38 -2.65 5.21
N SER A 137 -22.61 -3.54 6.17
CA SER A 137 -22.72 -4.99 5.98
C SER A 137 -23.92 -5.54 6.73
N ASP A 138 -24.64 -6.48 6.13
CA ASP A 138 -25.84 -7.12 6.71
C ASP A 138 -25.58 -7.97 7.97
N LYS A 139 -24.41 -7.86 8.61
CA LYS A 139 -24.05 -8.55 9.85
C LYS A 139 -23.24 -7.63 10.75
N PRO A 140 -23.66 -7.42 12.01
CA PRO A 140 -22.87 -6.71 13.00
C PRO A 140 -21.53 -7.42 13.26
N CYS A 141 -20.50 -6.64 13.54
CA CYS A 141 -19.21 -7.14 13.98
C CYS A 141 -19.31 -7.48 15.47
N ASP A 142 -19.65 -8.72 15.81
CA ASP A 142 -19.96 -9.14 17.19
C ASP A 142 -18.71 -9.38 18.05
N THR A 143 -17.49 -9.27 17.51
CA THR A 143 -16.28 -9.61 18.26
C THR A 143 -15.08 -8.75 17.83
N VAL A 144 -14.40 -8.20 18.85
CA VAL A 144 -13.03 -7.68 18.71
C VAL A 144 -12.13 -8.82 18.24
N PRO A 145 -11.28 -8.61 17.21
CA PRO A 145 -10.34 -9.64 16.81
C PRO A 145 -9.47 -10.07 17.99
N HIS A 146 -9.57 -11.34 18.38
CA HIS A 146 -8.68 -11.91 19.37
C HIS A 146 -7.29 -12.10 18.73
N GLU A 147 -6.20 -12.08 19.53
CA GLU A 147 -4.83 -12.30 19.04
C GLU A 147 -4.68 -13.57 18.18
N LEU A 148 -5.54 -14.56 18.39
CA LEU A 148 -5.57 -15.83 17.66
C LEU A 148 -6.60 -15.87 16.51
N ASP A 149 -7.27 -14.75 16.19
CA ASP A 149 -8.23 -14.72 15.08
C ASP A 149 -7.53 -14.87 13.73
N LEU A 150 -8.22 -15.52 12.78
CA LEU A 150 -7.76 -15.69 11.39
C LEU A 150 -7.56 -14.36 10.65
N ILE A 151 -8.11 -13.24 11.15
CA ILE A 151 -7.86 -11.90 10.61
C ILE A 151 -6.40 -11.47 10.74
N ASN A 152 -5.69 -11.99 11.74
CA ASN A 152 -4.28 -11.67 11.99
C ASN A 152 -3.31 -12.49 11.14
N VAL A 153 -3.81 -13.39 10.27
CA VAL A 153 -2.95 -14.09 9.31
C VAL A 153 -2.60 -13.14 8.18
N VAL A 154 -1.32 -12.80 8.08
CA VAL A 154 -0.78 -11.93 7.03
C VAL A 154 -1.14 -12.50 5.66
N GLU A 155 -1.59 -11.62 4.75
CA GLU A 155 -1.99 -11.96 3.37
C GLU A 155 -3.27 -12.81 3.22
N LEU A 156 -3.93 -13.17 4.31
CA LEU A 156 -5.19 -13.91 4.22
C LEU A 156 -6.33 -12.99 3.78
N THR A 157 -6.77 -13.15 2.53
CA THR A 157 -7.89 -12.36 2.00
C THR A 157 -9.21 -12.71 2.70
N LYS A 158 -10.15 -11.75 2.73
CA LYS A 158 -11.51 -11.95 3.27
C LYS A 158 -12.21 -13.20 2.68
N LYS A 159 -11.98 -13.49 1.39
CA LYS A 159 -12.54 -14.66 0.70
C LYS A 159 -11.93 -15.98 1.19
N GLN A 160 -10.61 -15.99 1.42
CA GLN A 160 -9.89 -17.15 1.96
C GLN A 160 -10.28 -17.38 3.42
N ARG A 161 -10.37 -16.32 4.24
CA ARG A 161 -10.83 -16.41 5.62
C ARG A 161 -12.22 -17.04 5.71
N LYS A 162 -13.20 -16.60 4.90
CA LYS A 162 -14.54 -17.21 4.84
C LYS A 162 -14.53 -18.70 4.49
N LYS A 163 -13.55 -19.16 3.67
CA LYS A 163 -13.41 -20.58 3.36
C LYS A 163 -12.77 -21.39 4.49
N LEU A 164 -11.87 -20.78 5.25
CA LEU A 164 -11.18 -21.43 6.37
C LEU A 164 -12.02 -21.44 7.65
N GLN A 165 -12.87 -20.47 7.87
CA GLN A 165 -13.67 -20.30 9.10
C GLN A 165 -14.52 -21.54 9.47
N PRO A 166 -15.11 -22.33 8.52
CA PRO A 166 -15.78 -23.58 8.83
C PRO A 166 -14.82 -24.73 9.23
N LEU A 167 -13.53 -24.61 8.87
CA LEU A 167 -12.51 -25.64 9.12
C LEU A 167 -11.70 -25.36 10.38
N ALA A 168 -11.51 -24.07 10.68
CA ALA A 168 -10.79 -23.59 11.86
C ALA A 168 -11.36 -22.23 12.30
N ALA A 169 -11.83 -22.11 13.50
CA ALA A 169 -12.40 -20.87 14.02
C ALA A 169 -11.32 -19.82 14.38
N ASN A 170 -10.08 -20.28 14.63
CA ASN A 170 -8.96 -19.44 15.02
C ASN A 170 -7.60 -20.03 14.59
N LEU A 171 -6.51 -19.27 14.79
CA LEU A 171 -5.15 -19.69 14.44
C LEU A 171 -4.71 -20.99 15.12
N LYS A 172 -5.11 -21.22 16.37
CA LYS A 172 -4.75 -22.42 17.14
C LYS A 172 -5.40 -23.67 16.57
N GLU A 173 -6.59 -23.56 16.01
CA GLU A 173 -7.25 -24.65 15.31
C GLU A 173 -6.67 -24.82 13.90
N LEU A 174 -6.35 -23.72 13.23
CA LEU A 174 -5.73 -23.75 11.91
C LEU A 174 -4.40 -24.53 11.90
N THR A 175 -3.59 -24.40 12.96
CA THR A 175 -2.30 -25.12 13.07
C THR A 175 -2.47 -26.63 13.25
N LYS A 176 -3.68 -27.12 13.57
CA LYS A 176 -3.97 -28.55 13.72
C LYS A 176 -4.44 -29.21 12.41
N LEU A 177 -4.76 -28.39 11.40
CA LEU A 177 -5.15 -28.92 10.11
C LEU A 177 -3.93 -29.50 9.39
N GLU A 178 -4.04 -30.69 8.85
CA GLU A 178 -3.01 -31.23 7.97
C GLU A 178 -2.91 -30.39 6.68
N PRO A 179 -1.69 -30.17 6.14
CA PRO A 179 -1.54 -29.46 4.88
C PRO A 179 -2.31 -30.17 3.77
N ILE A 180 -3.33 -29.54 3.25
CA ILE A 180 -4.04 -30.05 2.06
C ILE A 180 -3.03 -29.92 0.91
N LYS A 181 -2.60 -31.06 0.37
CA LYS A 181 -1.85 -31.06 -0.88
C LYS A 181 -2.78 -30.54 -1.98
N ILE A 182 -2.52 -29.31 -2.44
CA ILE A 182 -3.18 -28.69 -3.59
C ILE A 182 -2.54 -29.22 -4.86
#